data_06683d3515c18fcd3b36910afa3f129b
#
_entry.id   06683d3515c18fcd3b36910afa3f129b
#
_cell.length_a   1.000
_cell.length_b   1.000
_cell.length_c   1.000
_cell.angle_alpha   90.00
_cell.angle_beta   90.00
_cell.angle_gamma   90.00
#
_symmetry.space_group_name_H-M   'P 1'
#
loop_
_entity.id
_entity.type
_entity.pdbx_description
1 polymer ?
#
loop_
_entity_poly.entity_id
_entity_poly.type
_entity_poly.pdbx_seq_one_letter_code
_entity_poly.pdbx_strand_id
1 'polypeptide(L)'
;HFASLEGSLVSVSMHQLTVLDEQNKTLYDEAVKFQSPALSVGGGRAAAYDVGGTAVYVLSDKGLVYTLDCAGEVLSASLNAKGWLTVVCSESGCKAAVRVYDGDGEAVFAFKSSDRFVMTAALSSDSRTLAAVTMGQENGTFASYVVFYRVNSDQEAGRCTLRGSVVYDLMAAGSGFCAVTEEQLCFISTDGEMTAAYDYGGDYLRRVSVSEDGYAAVLLGRYRTGTQHRGVTV
;
A
#
# COMPACT_ATOMS: atom_id res chain seq x y z
N HIS A 1 7.47 -2.04 -13.21
CA HIS A 1 7.91 -1.70 -11.85
C HIS A 1 9.10 -2.57 -11.47
N PHE A 2 9.95 -2.06 -10.58
CA PHE A 2 11.07 -2.82 -10.05
C PHE A 2 11.39 -2.38 -8.62
N ALA A 3 12.00 -3.27 -7.84
CA ALA A 3 12.45 -3.02 -6.48
C ALA A 3 13.70 -3.86 -6.18
N SER A 4 14.56 -3.35 -5.27
CA SER A 4 15.68 -4.10 -4.73
C SER A 4 15.27 -4.81 -3.44
N LEU A 5 15.64 -6.09 -3.31
CA LEU A 5 15.44 -6.91 -2.12
C LEU A 5 16.78 -7.55 -1.74
N GLU A 6 17.42 -7.08 -0.67
CA GLU A 6 18.62 -7.71 -0.07
C GLU A 6 19.68 -8.19 -1.10
N GLY A 7 19.97 -7.34 -2.11
CA GLY A 7 20.92 -7.67 -3.17
C GLY A 7 20.28 -8.27 -4.44
N SER A 8 19.00 -8.63 -4.41
CA SER A 8 18.27 -9.08 -5.60
C SER A 8 17.43 -7.98 -6.20
N LEU A 9 17.15 -8.04 -7.49
CA LEU A 9 16.25 -7.15 -8.23
C LEU A 9 14.97 -7.90 -8.57
N VAL A 10 13.84 -7.41 -8.06
CA VAL A 10 12.52 -7.85 -8.51
C VAL A 10 12.01 -6.89 -9.57
N SER A 11 11.55 -7.41 -10.69
CA SER A 11 10.86 -6.62 -11.71
C SER A 11 9.52 -7.25 -12.09
N VAL A 12 8.52 -6.40 -12.32
CA VAL A 12 7.21 -6.79 -12.80
C VAL A 12 6.82 -5.95 -14.00
N SER A 13 6.39 -6.61 -15.05
CA SER A 13 5.86 -6.03 -16.28
C SER A 13 4.47 -6.60 -16.57
N MET A 14 3.87 -6.17 -17.69
CA MET A 14 2.59 -6.74 -18.17
C MET A 14 2.70 -8.22 -18.55
N HIS A 15 3.91 -8.70 -18.85
CA HIS A 15 4.10 -10.05 -19.40
C HIS A 15 5.03 -10.94 -18.59
N GLN A 16 5.78 -10.37 -17.65
CA GLN A 16 6.83 -11.11 -16.96
C GLN A 16 7.05 -10.61 -15.53
N LEU A 17 7.28 -11.54 -14.63
CA LEU A 17 7.69 -11.34 -13.25
C LEU A 17 9.01 -12.04 -13.05
N THR A 18 10.07 -11.30 -12.65
CA THR A 18 11.44 -11.82 -12.61
C THR A 18 12.13 -11.42 -11.31
N VAL A 19 12.93 -12.33 -10.75
CA VAL A 19 13.88 -12.05 -9.67
C VAL A 19 15.29 -12.38 -10.18
N LEU A 20 16.19 -11.40 -10.09
CA LEU A 20 17.59 -11.53 -10.49
C LEU A 20 18.49 -11.36 -9.26
N ASP A 21 19.57 -12.10 -9.16
CA ASP A 21 20.62 -11.88 -8.16
C ASP A 21 21.57 -10.73 -8.57
N GLU A 22 22.56 -10.41 -7.71
CA GLU A 22 23.58 -9.38 -7.95
C GLU A 22 24.45 -9.65 -9.19
N GLN A 23 24.52 -10.89 -9.64
CA GLN A 23 25.26 -11.30 -10.84
C GLN A 23 24.39 -11.35 -12.09
N ASN A 24 23.14 -10.84 -12.02
CA ASN A 24 22.11 -10.91 -13.07
C ASN A 24 21.68 -12.35 -13.43
N LYS A 25 21.88 -13.31 -12.56
CA LYS A 25 21.35 -14.66 -12.73
C LYS A 25 19.87 -14.66 -12.33
N THR A 26 19.05 -15.26 -13.17
CA THR A 26 17.62 -15.44 -12.90
C THR A 26 17.41 -16.45 -11.76
N LEU A 27 16.79 -16.01 -10.68
CA LEU A 27 16.38 -16.83 -9.55
C LEU A 27 14.93 -17.28 -9.68
N TYR A 28 14.09 -16.43 -10.29
CA TYR A 28 12.69 -16.71 -10.58
C TYR A 28 12.27 -16.00 -11.85
N ASP A 29 11.46 -16.66 -12.66
CA ASP A 29 10.90 -16.12 -13.90
C ASP A 29 9.53 -16.75 -14.16
N GLU A 30 8.49 -15.91 -14.27
CA GLU A 30 7.12 -16.31 -14.49
C GLU A 30 6.48 -15.44 -15.58
N ALA A 31 5.86 -16.10 -16.56
CA ALA A 31 5.05 -15.42 -17.56
C ALA A 31 3.68 -15.06 -16.98
N VAL A 32 3.39 -13.77 -16.91
CA VAL A 32 2.12 -13.24 -16.38
C VAL A 32 1.34 -12.53 -17.47
N LYS A 33 0.05 -12.25 -17.22
CA LYS A 33 -0.82 -11.46 -18.10
C LYS A 33 -1.45 -10.34 -17.29
N PHE A 34 -0.64 -9.34 -16.93
CA PHE A 34 -1.09 -8.19 -16.18
C PHE A 34 -1.50 -7.06 -17.13
N GLN A 35 -2.50 -6.29 -16.74
CA GLN A 35 -2.92 -5.07 -17.43
C GLN A 35 -2.39 -3.82 -16.73
N SER A 36 -2.41 -3.83 -15.42
CA SER A 36 -1.96 -2.74 -14.56
C SER A 36 -1.07 -3.29 -13.44
N PRO A 37 0.17 -3.74 -13.78
CA PRO A 37 1.08 -4.33 -12.80
C PRO A 37 1.41 -3.34 -11.69
N ALA A 38 1.46 -3.83 -10.46
CA ALA A 38 1.84 -3.08 -9.28
C ALA A 38 2.78 -3.90 -8.39
N LEU A 39 3.56 -3.20 -7.57
CA LEU A 39 4.58 -3.80 -6.72
C LEU A 39 4.60 -3.07 -5.37
N SER A 40 4.49 -3.84 -4.29
CA SER A 40 4.70 -3.38 -2.91
C SER A 40 5.90 -4.09 -2.31
N VAL A 41 6.67 -3.41 -1.46
CA VAL A 41 7.88 -3.97 -0.84
C VAL A 41 7.84 -3.73 0.67
N GLY A 42 8.21 -4.73 1.44
CA GLY A 42 8.31 -4.65 2.90
C GLY A 42 8.82 -5.96 3.51
N GLY A 43 9.56 -5.89 4.62
CA GLY A 43 10.03 -7.05 5.36
C GLY A 43 10.87 -8.03 4.54
N GLY A 44 11.75 -7.52 3.66
CA GLY A 44 12.59 -8.35 2.79
C GLY A 44 11.80 -9.09 1.69
N ARG A 45 10.58 -8.64 1.37
CA ARG A 45 9.69 -9.25 0.37
C ARG A 45 9.15 -8.23 -0.61
N ALA A 46 8.65 -8.74 -1.74
CA ALA A 46 7.90 -7.98 -2.73
C ALA A 46 6.58 -8.70 -3.03
N ALA A 47 5.49 -7.95 -3.07
CA ALA A 47 4.19 -8.42 -3.54
C ALA A 47 3.93 -7.82 -4.92
N ALA A 48 3.93 -8.66 -5.95
CA ALA A 48 3.60 -8.30 -7.33
C ALA A 48 2.17 -8.72 -7.64
N TYR A 49 1.38 -7.81 -8.20
CA TYR A 49 -0.02 -8.07 -8.52
C TYR A 49 -0.49 -7.22 -9.71
N ASP A 50 -1.63 -7.59 -10.27
CA ASP A 50 -2.34 -6.79 -11.27
C ASP A 50 -3.51 -6.06 -10.60
N VAL A 51 -3.58 -4.75 -10.73
CA VAL A 51 -4.77 -3.99 -10.28
C VAL A 51 -5.94 -4.35 -11.18
N GLY A 52 -6.98 -4.96 -10.59
CA GLY A 52 -8.10 -5.54 -11.31
C GLY A 52 -7.94 -7.03 -11.65
N GLY A 53 -6.76 -7.61 -11.41
CA GLY A 53 -6.54 -9.07 -11.46
C GLY A 53 -6.92 -9.76 -10.16
N THR A 54 -6.69 -11.08 -10.07
CA THR A 54 -7.04 -11.88 -8.87
C THR A 54 -5.84 -12.50 -8.17
N ALA A 55 -4.67 -12.51 -8.80
CA ALA A 55 -3.47 -13.15 -8.26
C ALA A 55 -2.52 -12.13 -7.62
N VAL A 56 -1.93 -12.50 -6.47
CA VAL A 56 -0.84 -11.79 -5.82
C VAL A 56 0.33 -12.75 -5.63
N TYR A 57 1.49 -12.39 -6.15
CA TYR A 57 2.73 -13.16 -6.05
C TYR A 57 3.61 -12.53 -4.98
N VAL A 58 3.94 -13.26 -3.94
CA VAL A 58 4.89 -12.80 -2.90
C VAL A 58 6.23 -13.44 -3.12
N LEU A 59 7.25 -12.58 -3.25
CA LEU A 59 8.61 -12.92 -3.64
C LEU A 59 9.59 -12.53 -2.54
N SER A 60 10.72 -13.23 -2.49
CA SER A 60 11.89 -12.89 -1.69
C SER A 60 13.13 -12.71 -2.60
N ASP A 61 14.27 -12.45 -1.98
CA ASP A 61 15.60 -12.48 -2.61
C ASP A 61 15.96 -13.83 -3.26
N LYS A 62 15.20 -14.90 -2.95
CA LYS A 62 15.42 -16.28 -3.47
C LYS A 62 14.39 -16.70 -4.52
N GLY A 63 13.39 -15.89 -4.78
CA GLY A 63 12.31 -16.18 -5.72
C GLY A 63 10.93 -16.20 -5.08
N LEU A 64 10.02 -17.00 -5.63
CA LEU A 64 8.65 -17.10 -5.16
C LEU A 64 8.56 -17.68 -3.74
N VAL A 65 7.82 -17.02 -2.85
CA VAL A 65 7.49 -17.52 -1.52
C VAL A 65 6.12 -18.21 -1.54
N TYR A 66 5.09 -17.49 -2.00
CA TYR A 66 3.75 -18.03 -2.21
C TYR A 66 2.95 -17.20 -3.22
N THR A 67 1.85 -17.74 -3.68
CA THR A 67 0.85 -17.05 -4.50
C THR A 67 -0.51 -17.11 -3.83
N LEU A 68 -1.24 -16.01 -3.87
CA LEU A 68 -2.64 -15.94 -3.42
C LEU A 68 -3.55 -15.77 -4.63
N ASP A 69 -4.64 -16.56 -4.65
CA ASP A 69 -5.77 -16.35 -5.53
C ASP A 69 -6.92 -15.70 -4.73
N CYS A 70 -7.21 -14.45 -5.05
CA CYS A 70 -8.27 -13.69 -4.42
C CYS A 70 -9.63 -14.04 -5.03
N ALA A 71 -10.69 -14.02 -4.21
CA ALA A 71 -12.05 -14.31 -4.66
C ALA A 71 -12.62 -13.26 -5.63
N GLY A 72 -11.97 -12.10 -5.75
CA GLY A 72 -12.34 -11.01 -6.64
C GLY A 72 -11.14 -10.17 -7.03
N GLU A 73 -11.39 -9.09 -7.75
CA GLU A 73 -10.36 -8.20 -8.27
C GLU A 73 -9.57 -7.53 -7.14
N VAL A 74 -8.25 -7.62 -7.21
CA VAL A 74 -7.33 -6.94 -6.29
C VAL A 74 -7.31 -5.45 -6.62
N LEU A 75 -7.64 -4.62 -5.64
CA LEU A 75 -7.62 -3.16 -5.74
C LEU A 75 -6.28 -2.60 -5.25
N SER A 76 -5.76 -3.15 -4.16
CA SER A 76 -4.43 -2.83 -3.65
C SER A 76 -3.86 -3.99 -2.85
N ALA A 77 -2.53 -4.08 -2.80
CA ALA A 77 -1.80 -4.98 -1.91
C ALA A 77 -0.60 -4.26 -1.33
N SER A 78 -0.35 -4.43 -0.03
CA SER A 78 0.76 -3.77 0.67
C SER A 78 1.44 -4.73 1.64
N LEU A 79 2.77 -4.67 1.72
CA LEU A 79 3.60 -5.38 2.68
C LEU A 79 4.03 -4.45 3.81
N ASN A 80 4.01 -4.94 5.04
CA ASN A 80 4.60 -4.21 6.17
C ASN A 80 6.05 -4.65 6.44
N ALA A 81 6.68 -4.03 7.43
CA ALA A 81 8.06 -4.28 7.85
C ALA A 81 8.36 -5.74 8.25
N LYS A 82 7.35 -6.53 8.60
CA LYS A 82 7.48 -7.96 8.93
C LYS A 82 7.17 -8.90 7.76
N GLY A 83 6.92 -8.34 6.56
CA GLY A 83 6.54 -9.12 5.39
C GLY A 83 5.12 -9.71 5.46
N TRP A 84 4.26 -9.16 6.34
CA TRP A 84 2.83 -9.48 6.34
C TRP A 84 2.13 -8.71 5.23
N LEU A 85 1.22 -9.38 4.53
CA LEU A 85 0.54 -8.86 3.37
C LEU A 85 -0.89 -8.41 3.71
N THR A 86 -1.24 -7.20 3.32
CA THR A 86 -2.62 -6.70 3.33
C THR A 86 -3.13 -6.63 1.90
N VAL A 87 -4.29 -7.21 1.63
CA VAL A 87 -4.95 -7.18 0.31
C VAL A 87 -6.33 -6.57 0.43
N VAL A 88 -6.61 -5.60 -0.40
CA VAL A 88 -7.97 -5.06 -0.63
C VAL A 88 -8.46 -5.62 -1.94
N CYS A 89 -9.60 -6.30 -1.93
CA CYS A 89 -10.20 -6.87 -3.13
C CYS A 89 -11.71 -6.63 -3.19
N SER A 90 -12.27 -6.68 -4.39
CA SER A 90 -13.71 -6.75 -4.58
C SER A 90 -14.22 -8.11 -4.09
N GLU A 91 -15.43 -8.14 -3.55
CA GLU A 91 -16.07 -9.40 -3.17
C GLU A 91 -17.59 -9.29 -3.33
N SER A 92 -18.22 -10.34 -3.82
CA SER A 92 -19.67 -10.36 -3.99
C SER A 92 -20.40 -10.17 -2.65
N GLY A 93 -21.41 -9.30 -2.64
CA GLY A 93 -22.21 -9.00 -1.46
C GLY A 93 -21.64 -7.93 -0.52
N CYS A 94 -20.46 -7.34 -0.83
CA CYS A 94 -19.91 -6.20 -0.10
C CYS A 94 -19.25 -5.19 -1.04
N LYS A 95 -18.91 -4.00 -0.52
CA LYS A 95 -18.23 -2.94 -1.28
C LYS A 95 -16.74 -3.23 -1.46
N ALA A 96 -16.13 -3.84 -0.46
CA ALA A 96 -14.75 -4.30 -0.48
C ALA A 96 -14.51 -5.33 0.62
N ALA A 97 -13.55 -6.21 0.42
CA ALA A 97 -12.98 -7.08 1.44
C ALA A 97 -11.52 -6.72 1.67
N VAL A 98 -11.10 -6.67 2.93
CA VAL A 98 -9.70 -6.49 3.32
C VAL A 98 -9.26 -7.74 4.06
N ARG A 99 -8.14 -8.30 3.64
CA ARG A 99 -7.53 -9.50 4.25
C ARG A 99 -6.08 -9.22 4.60
N VAL A 100 -5.67 -9.74 5.75
CA VAL A 100 -4.28 -9.70 6.19
C VAL A 100 -3.78 -11.14 6.25
N TYR A 101 -2.62 -11.35 5.66
CA TYR A 101 -1.91 -12.62 5.66
C TYR A 101 -0.58 -12.46 6.37
N ASP A 102 -0.18 -13.47 7.11
CA ASP A 102 1.15 -13.49 7.76
C ASP A 102 2.28 -13.76 6.76
N GLY A 103 3.50 -13.94 7.29
CA GLY A 103 4.67 -14.21 6.48
C GLY A 103 4.60 -15.52 5.69
N ASP A 104 3.80 -16.48 6.07
CA ASP A 104 3.66 -17.78 5.41
C ASP A 104 2.46 -17.81 4.44
N GLY A 105 1.70 -16.69 4.34
CA GLY A 105 0.53 -16.58 3.49
C GLY A 105 -0.77 -17.10 4.13
N GLU A 106 -0.75 -17.36 5.43
CA GLU A 106 -1.94 -17.76 6.17
C GLU A 106 -2.79 -16.54 6.55
N ALA A 107 -4.11 -16.63 6.34
CA ALA A 107 -5.02 -15.54 6.64
C ALA A 107 -5.19 -15.38 8.16
N VAL A 108 -4.80 -14.21 8.68
CA VAL A 108 -4.84 -13.90 10.12
C VAL A 108 -5.95 -12.92 10.49
N PHE A 109 -6.42 -12.14 9.52
CA PHE A 109 -7.52 -11.19 9.74
C PHE A 109 -8.25 -10.92 8.44
N ALA A 110 -9.57 -10.69 8.53
CA ALA A 110 -10.39 -10.23 7.41
C ALA A 110 -11.58 -9.41 7.91
N PHE A 111 -11.92 -8.36 7.17
CA PHE A 111 -13.22 -7.72 7.33
C PHE A 111 -13.84 -7.40 5.97
N LYS A 112 -15.17 -7.26 5.95
CA LYS A 112 -15.94 -6.88 4.77
C LYS A 112 -16.64 -5.56 5.03
N SER A 113 -16.41 -4.59 4.14
CA SER A 113 -17.11 -3.32 4.17
C SER A 113 -18.40 -3.42 3.36
N SER A 114 -19.56 -3.31 4.02
CA SER A 114 -20.87 -3.39 3.37
C SER A 114 -21.34 -2.04 2.80
N ASP A 115 -20.90 -0.94 3.38
CA ASP A 115 -21.40 0.41 3.15
C ASP A 115 -20.40 1.33 2.44
N ARG A 116 -19.09 1.07 2.53
CA ARG A 116 -18.03 1.92 1.99
C ARG A 116 -17.07 1.18 1.08
N PHE A 117 -16.62 1.86 0.04
CA PHE A 117 -15.49 1.39 -0.75
C PHE A 117 -14.19 1.60 0.02
N VAL A 118 -13.35 0.57 0.07
CA VAL A 118 -11.97 0.67 0.57
C VAL A 118 -11.05 0.81 -0.63
N MET A 119 -10.27 1.88 -0.66
CA MET A 119 -9.37 2.19 -1.78
C MET A 119 -8.01 1.52 -1.61
N THR A 120 -7.47 1.61 -0.42
CA THR A 120 -6.19 0.99 -0.03
C THR A 120 -6.19 0.71 1.47
N ALA A 121 -5.32 -0.18 1.91
CA ALA A 121 -5.11 -0.47 3.32
C ALA A 121 -3.66 -0.84 3.58
N ALA A 122 -3.17 -0.52 4.77
CA ALA A 122 -1.82 -0.84 5.21
C ALA A 122 -1.84 -1.38 6.65
N LEU A 123 -0.93 -2.29 6.94
CA LEU A 123 -0.72 -2.83 8.27
C LEU A 123 0.46 -2.12 8.95
N SER A 124 0.31 -1.78 10.23
CA SER A 124 1.39 -1.17 11.01
C SER A 124 2.64 -2.06 11.05
N SER A 125 3.80 -1.45 11.30
CA SER A 125 5.09 -2.16 11.35
C SER A 125 5.11 -3.29 12.40
N ASP A 126 4.35 -3.14 13.49
CA ASP A 126 4.22 -4.17 14.53
C ASP A 126 3.17 -5.26 14.22
N SER A 127 2.42 -5.13 13.11
CA SER A 127 1.35 -6.01 12.65
C SER A 127 0.10 -6.06 13.55
N ARG A 128 -0.14 -5.03 14.36
CA ARG A 128 -1.25 -5.00 15.31
C ARG A 128 -2.43 -4.13 14.88
N THR A 129 -2.16 -3.10 14.05
CA THR A 129 -3.17 -2.15 13.61
C THR A 129 -3.24 -2.14 12.09
N LEU A 130 -4.43 -2.36 11.57
CA LEU A 130 -4.75 -2.16 10.16
C LEU A 130 -5.37 -0.79 9.98
N ALA A 131 -4.88 -0.01 9.03
CA ALA A 131 -5.48 1.23 8.58
C ALA A 131 -6.05 1.04 7.17
N ALA A 132 -7.29 1.45 6.95
CA ALA A 132 -7.99 1.34 5.67
C ALA A 132 -8.51 2.71 5.23
N VAL A 133 -8.24 3.08 3.98
CA VAL A 133 -8.75 4.32 3.38
C VAL A 133 -10.12 4.06 2.77
N THR A 134 -11.14 4.76 3.26
CA THR A 134 -12.48 4.77 2.69
C THR A 134 -12.87 6.16 2.21
N MET A 135 -13.79 6.23 1.25
CA MET A 135 -14.27 7.48 0.68
C MET A 135 -15.73 7.72 1.02
N GLY A 136 -16.10 9.00 1.22
CA GLY A 136 -17.46 9.41 1.48
C GLY A 136 -17.65 10.90 1.34
N GLN A 137 -18.77 11.39 1.89
CA GLN A 137 -19.10 12.81 1.92
C GLN A 137 -19.41 13.22 3.35
N GLU A 138 -18.99 14.41 3.72
CA GLU A 138 -19.32 15.07 4.98
C GLU A 138 -19.84 16.48 4.67
N ASN A 139 -21.09 16.75 5.06
CA ASN A 139 -21.77 18.04 4.78
C ASN A 139 -21.73 18.46 3.29
N GLY A 140 -21.88 17.50 2.39
CA GLY A 140 -21.84 17.74 0.94
C GLY A 140 -20.44 17.92 0.37
N THR A 141 -19.38 17.84 1.17
CA THR A 141 -17.98 17.89 0.75
C THR A 141 -17.41 16.50 0.75
N PHE A 142 -16.63 16.20 -0.26
CA PHE A 142 -15.86 14.95 -0.36
C PHE A 142 -14.91 14.82 0.84
N ALA A 143 -14.77 13.61 1.36
CA ALA A 143 -13.84 13.30 2.44
C ALA A 143 -13.25 11.90 2.28
N SER A 144 -11.96 11.76 2.56
CA SER A 144 -11.32 10.48 2.80
C SER A 144 -11.28 10.21 4.30
N TYR A 145 -11.55 8.97 4.66
CA TYR A 145 -11.45 8.50 6.05
C TYR A 145 -10.38 7.44 6.12
N VAL A 146 -9.41 7.63 7.00
CA VAL A 146 -8.48 6.57 7.40
C VAL A 146 -9.05 5.93 8.65
N VAL A 147 -9.53 4.69 8.53
CA VAL A 147 -10.22 3.95 9.59
C VAL A 147 -9.28 2.88 10.12
N PHE A 148 -9.19 2.78 11.44
CA PHE A 148 -8.24 1.90 12.12
C PHE A 148 -8.96 0.72 12.76
N TYR A 149 -8.37 -0.47 12.63
CA TYR A 149 -8.84 -1.73 13.22
C TYR A 149 -7.69 -2.41 13.96
N ARG A 150 -7.99 -3.08 15.06
CA ARG A 150 -7.04 -4.02 15.66
C ARG A 150 -7.13 -5.36 14.93
N VAL A 151 -5.99 -5.98 14.62
CA VAL A 151 -5.94 -7.26 13.85
C VAL A 151 -6.69 -8.42 14.53
N ASN A 152 -7.07 -8.28 15.78
CA ASN A 152 -7.89 -9.24 16.52
C ASN A 152 -9.36 -8.82 16.71
N SER A 153 -9.80 -7.75 16.04
CA SER A 153 -11.15 -7.19 16.17
C SER A 153 -11.59 -6.56 14.85
N ASP A 154 -12.82 -6.83 14.45
CA ASP A 154 -13.50 -6.21 13.31
C ASP A 154 -14.16 -4.86 13.65
N GLN A 155 -14.06 -4.42 14.92
CA GLN A 155 -14.58 -3.14 15.35
C GLN A 155 -13.59 -2.00 15.05
N GLU A 156 -14.14 -0.88 14.58
CA GLU A 156 -13.37 0.35 14.37
C GLU A 156 -12.74 0.81 15.68
N ALA A 157 -11.41 0.96 15.70
CA ALA A 157 -10.65 1.40 16.86
C ALA A 157 -10.40 2.92 16.86
N GLY A 158 -10.49 3.56 15.69
CA GLY A 158 -10.28 5.00 15.54
C GLY A 158 -10.48 5.43 14.09
N ARG A 159 -10.51 6.75 13.87
CA ARG A 159 -10.70 7.34 12.55
C ARG A 159 -10.03 8.69 12.43
N CYS A 160 -9.32 8.92 11.33
CA CYS A 160 -8.88 10.23 10.89
C CYS A 160 -9.69 10.67 9.68
N THR A 161 -10.19 11.91 9.67
CA THR A 161 -10.97 12.47 8.56
C THR A 161 -10.14 13.52 7.82
N LEU A 162 -9.91 13.31 6.53
CA LEU A 162 -9.21 14.21 5.63
C LEU A 162 -10.23 14.85 4.68
N ARG A 163 -10.74 16.05 5.08
CA ARG A 163 -11.79 16.77 4.33
C ARG A 163 -11.20 17.41 3.07
N GLY A 164 -11.95 17.29 1.97
CA GLY A 164 -11.56 17.88 0.69
C GLY A 164 -10.35 17.21 0.02
N SER A 165 -9.80 16.17 0.61
CA SER A 165 -8.60 15.49 0.11
C SER A 165 -8.90 14.05 -0.29
N VAL A 166 -8.32 13.62 -1.41
CA VAL A 166 -8.30 12.21 -1.82
C VAL A 166 -7.01 11.58 -1.32
N VAL A 167 -7.12 10.56 -0.48
CA VAL A 167 -5.99 9.69 -0.12
C VAL A 167 -5.90 8.59 -1.17
N TYR A 168 -4.81 8.57 -1.92
CA TYR A 168 -4.59 7.56 -2.95
C TYR A 168 -3.51 6.53 -2.61
N ASP A 169 -2.74 6.77 -1.54
CA ASP A 169 -1.81 5.77 -1.00
C ASP A 169 -1.70 5.90 0.52
N LEU A 170 -1.44 4.78 1.19
CA LEU A 170 -1.29 4.67 2.63
C LEU A 170 -0.15 3.72 2.95
N MET A 171 0.81 4.18 3.72
CA MET A 171 1.99 3.41 4.11
C MET A 171 2.17 3.40 5.62
N ALA A 172 2.68 2.30 6.18
CA ALA A 172 3.17 2.31 7.56
C ALA A 172 4.38 3.25 7.68
N ALA A 173 4.45 4.03 8.75
CA ALA A 173 5.47 5.03 9.00
C ALA A 173 5.79 5.10 10.49
N GLY A 174 6.94 4.60 10.91
CA GLY A 174 7.30 4.53 12.32
C GLY A 174 6.25 3.78 13.14
N SER A 175 5.71 4.42 14.17
CA SER A 175 4.63 3.87 15.02
C SER A 175 3.22 4.15 14.49
N GLY A 176 3.07 4.77 13.31
CA GLY A 176 1.79 5.17 12.73
C GLY A 176 1.73 4.92 11.23
N PHE A 177 1.10 5.83 10.52
CA PHE A 177 0.85 5.74 9.08
C PHE A 177 1.11 7.09 8.39
N CYS A 178 1.53 7.02 7.13
CA CYS A 178 1.62 8.16 6.23
C CYS A 178 0.55 8.02 5.15
N ALA A 179 -0.42 8.92 5.14
CA ALA A 179 -1.42 9.03 4.09
C ALA A 179 -0.94 10.03 3.04
N VAL A 180 -0.98 9.62 1.79
CA VAL A 180 -0.54 10.41 0.63
C VAL A 180 -1.76 11.00 -0.05
N THR A 181 -1.83 12.32 -0.11
CA THR A 181 -2.90 13.04 -0.83
C THR A 181 -2.35 13.82 -2.02
N GLU A 182 -3.22 14.47 -2.77
CA GLU A 182 -2.83 15.30 -3.91
C GLU A 182 -2.02 16.56 -3.48
N GLU A 183 -2.25 17.06 -2.26
CA GLU A 183 -1.71 18.35 -1.80
C GLU A 183 -0.68 18.21 -0.66
N GLN A 184 -0.72 17.10 0.10
CA GLN A 184 0.10 16.94 1.31
C GLN A 184 0.35 15.48 1.68
N LEU A 185 1.37 15.23 2.49
CA LEU A 185 1.51 14.04 3.30
C LEU A 185 0.88 14.27 4.68
N CYS A 186 0.15 13.30 5.20
CA CYS A 186 -0.43 13.33 6.53
C CYS A 186 0.12 12.16 7.35
N PHE A 187 0.77 12.45 8.47
CA PHE A 187 1.22 11.43 9.43
C PHE A 187 0.14 11.25 10.49
N ILE A 188 -0.28 10.01 10.71
CA ILE A 188 -1.43 9.67 11.55
C ILE A 188 -1.01 8.57 12.53
N SER A 189 -1.32 8.76 13.81
CA SER A 189 -1.08 7.74 14.84
C SER A 189 -2.00 6.53 14.65
N THR A 190 -1.71 5.42 15.32
CA THR A 190 -2.57 4.21 15.32
C THR A 190 -3.93 4.43 16.01
N ASP A 191 -4.10 5.55 16.71
CA ASP A 191 -5.36 5.95 17.35
C ASP A 191 -6.18 6.93 16.51
N GLY A 192 -5.68 7.28 15.30
CA GLY A 192 -6.38 8.14 14.34
C GLY A 192 -6.13 9.63 14.51
N GLU A 193 -5.15 10.03 15.31
CA GLU A 193 -4.77 11.42 15.46
C GLU A 193 -3.74 11.84 14.41
N MET A 194 -3.97 12.98 13.74
CA MET A 194 -2.98 13.57 12.84
C MET A 194 -1.84 14.16 13.66
N THR A 195 -0.64 13.59 13.53
CA THR A 195 0.56 13.99 14.29
C THR A 195 1.39 15.03 13.56
N ALA A 196 1.41 15.00 12.24
CA ALA A 196 2.09 15.96 11.37
C ALA A 196 1.47 16.00 9.99
N ALA A 197 1.69 17.09 9.27
CA ALA A 197 1.38 17.20 7.85
C ALA A 197 2.49 18.00 7.14
N TYR A 198 2.75 17.61 5.89
CA TYR A 198 3.67 18.32 4.99
C TYR A 198 2.94 18.71 3.72
N ASP A 199 2.68 20.00 3.56
CA ASP A 199 2.04 20.61 2.38
C ASP A 199 3.06 20.73 1.23
N TYR A 200 2.67 20.37 0.02
CA TYR A 200 3.56 20.45 -1.15
C TYR A 200 3.76 21.88 -1.68
N GLY A 201 3.04 22.87 -1.13
CA GLY A 201 3.17 24.28 -1.50
C GLY A 201 2.73 24.59 -2.94
N GLY A 202 1.75 23.85 -3.43
CA GLY A 202 1.26 23.94 -4.81
C GLY A 202 2.11 23.20 -5.85
N ASP A 203 3.20 22.54 -5.44
CA ASP A 203 3.95 21.63 -6.29
C ASP A 203 3.20 20.27 -6.41
N TYR A 204 3.51 19.48 -7.44
CA TYR A 204 2.90 18.18 -7.69
C TYR A 204 3.79 17.04 -7.16
N LEU A 205 3.23 16.11 -6.40
CA LEU A 205 3.94 14.91 -5.99
C LEU A 205 4.27 14.05 -7.22
N ARG A 206 5.55 13.67 -7.33
CA ARG A 206 6.06 12.77 -8.37
C ARG A 206 6.36 11.39 -7.82
N ARG A 207 6.99 11.35 -6.67
CA ARG A 207 7.30 10.13 -5.94
C ARG A 207 7.30 10.40 -4.45
N VAL A 208 6.98 9.37 -3.70
CA VAL A 208 7.12 9.32 -2.26
C VAL A 208 7.78 8.00 -1.88
N SER A 209 8.57 8.03 -0.84
CA SER A 209 9.12 6.86 -0.18
C SER A 209 9.06 7.11 1.32
N VAL A 210 8.58 6.14 2.07
CA VAL A 210 8.46 6.21 3.52
C VAL A 210 9.35 5.13 4.12
N SER A 211 10.18 5.52 5.10
CA SER A 211 11.02 4.58 5.83
C SER A 211 10.27 3.95 7.00
N GLU A 212 10.76 2.80 7.46
CA GLU A 212 10.25 2.14 8.67
C GLU A 212 10.38 2.99 9.92
N ASP A 213 11.36 3.91 9.97
CA ASP A 213 11.57 4.84 11.07
C ASP A 213 10.60 6.04 11.06
N GLY A 214 9.75 6.15 10.05
CA GLY A 214 8.73 7.21 9.95
C GLY A 214 9.19 8.47 9.23
N TYR A 215 10.32 8.44 8.52
CA TYR A 215 10.72 9.54 7.63
C TYR A 215 10.10 9.35 6.25
N ALA A 216 9.70 10.44 5.61
CA ALA A 216 9.27 10.42 4.23
C ALA A 216 10.20 11.26 3.35
N ALA A 217 10.52 10.75 2.18
CA ALA A 217 11.20 11.47 1.11
C ALA A 217 10.21 11.71 -0.02
N VAL A 218 10.06 12.95 -0.46
CA VAL A 218 9.18 13.33 -1.56
C VAL A 218 9.97 13.95 -2.70
N LEU A 219 9.59 13.60 -3.92
CA LEU A 219 10.03 14.27 -5.14
C LEU A 219 8.86 15.09 -5.67
N LEU A 220 9.03 16.41 -5.69
CA LEU A 220 8.02 17.37 -6.13
C LEU A 220 8.41 17.97 -7.48
N GLY A 221 7.41 18.32 -8.28
CA GLY A 221 7.58 19.00 -9.56
C GLY A 221 6.64 20.18 -9.69
N ARG A 222 7.13 21.32 -10.20
CA ARG A 222 6.34 22.55 -10.40
C ARG A 222 5.19 22.39 -11.39
N TYR A 223 5.31 21.45 -12.33
CA TYR A 223 4.32 21.25 -13.38
C TYR A 223 3.84 19.80 -13.35
N ARG A 224 2.60 19.55 -13.67
CA ARG A 224 2.01 18.22 -13.75
C ARG A 224 2.75 17.31 -14.76
N THR A 225 3.30 17.91 -15.80
CA THR A 225 4.17 17.29 -16.80
C THR A 225 5.39 18.18 -17.02
N GLY A 226 6.60 17.74 -16.66
CA GLY A 226 7.80 18.56 -16.85
C GLY A 226 9.04 17.95 -16.19
N THR A 227 10.20 18.56 -16.48
CA THR A 227 11.52 18.07 -16.05
C THR A 227 12.09 18.75 -14.79
N GLN A 228 11.40 19.75 -14.24
CA GLN A 228 11.86 20.41 -13.01
C GLN A 228 11.33 19.69 -11.78
N HIS A 229 12.23 19.15 -10.96
CA HIS A 229 11.94 18.41 -9.76
C HIS A 229 12.65 19.01 -8.55
N ARG A 230 12.02 18.90 -7.38
CA ARG A 230 12.62 19.23 -6.07
C ARG A 230 12.42 18.03 -5.15
N GLY A 231 13.53 17.52 -4.62
CA GLY A 231 13.51 16.48 -3.57
C GLY A 231 13.47 17.13 -2.18
N VAL A 232 12.63 16.63 -1.31
CA VAL A 232 12.51 17.03 0.10
C VAL A 232 12.38 15.79 0.97
N THR A 233 13.07 15.76 2.09
CA THR A 233 12.92 14.76 3.16
C THR A 233 12.10 15.38 4.29
N VAL A 234 11.09 14.66 4.75
CA VAL A 234 10.13 15.06 5.80
C VAL A 234 10.20 14.10 6.97
#